data_2cb5fe7e5a51fb5df9d5dc2bb9a104c1
#
_entry.id   2cb5fe7e5a51fb5df9d5dc2bb9a104c1
#
_cell.length_a   1.000
_cell.length_b   1.000
_cell.length_c   1.000
_cell.angle_alpha   90.00
_cell.angle_beta   90.00
_cell.angle_gamma   90.00
#
_symmetry.space_group_name_H-M   'P 1'
#
loop_
_entity.id
_entity.type
_entity.pdbx_description
1 polymer ?
#
loop_
_entity_poly.entity_id
_entity_poly.type
_entity_poly.pdbx_seq_one_letter_code
_entity_poly.pdbx_strand_id
1 'polypeptide(L)'
;MKKTHSTLFIPGIIMLGIVLRTPFTTLPTGLSDIAAGLGVDVSSLGLLTSLPLLTFAIFSPFAIQFAKKLGIERLFFLVLIAITIGSAIRIINLPFLYLGTILIGAGIAFLNVLLPSLIQANRPRQLGILTTLYITSMGMSTAIASSVAVPITKATSWQGLVNILTALCALALVIWIPNLRYNHHLKKTATTESSSKWYTNKYVWAIMIFGGLQSLLFYTSMTWLPTMAVQAGLSKVESGLLASVFTLISLPFSLTIPSLTTRLSDRNRRLMLTIVVGAGILGVAMLLIPTGNFFYWLVLNALIGSSVSSLFPYLMVAFSMKSSTPEKTAQLSGLAQTGGYVFAAFGPILFGYSKSLFHSWTPAILMLLVLTIIMAIALYQVEKVDHIL
;
A
#
# COMPACT_ATOMS: atom_id res chain seq x y z
N MET A 1 25.96 11.04 23.88
CA MET A 1 24.78 11.07 22.98
C MET A 1 23.67 10.22 23.59
N LYS A 2 22.51 10.80 23.96
CA LYS A 2 21.34 9.99 24.39
C LYS A 2 20.86 9.16 23.21
N LYS A 3 20.73 7.83 23.39
CA LYS A 3 20.14 6.95 22.39
C LYS A 3 18.70 7.42 22.11
N THR A 4 18.40 7.78 20.88
CA THR A 4 17.07 8.26 20.46
C THR A 4 16.12 7.13 20.05
N HIS A 5 16.59 5.91 20.07
CA HIS A 5 15.84 4.71 19.66
C HIS A 5 16.38 3.45 20.35
N SER A 6 15.56 2.41 20.41
CA SER A 6 15.94 1.11 20.97
C SER A 6 16.83 0.30 20.01
N THR A 7 17.49 -0.75 20.53
CA THR A 7 18.23 -1.72 19.71
C THR A 7 17.29 -2.51 18.80
N LEU A 8 16.01 -2.66 19.17
CA LEU A 8 14.98 -3.34 18.39
C LEU A 8 14.20 -2.42 17.44
N PHE A 9 14.68 -1.18 17.19
CA PHE A 9 14.01 -0.26 16.26
C PHE A 9 14.00 -0.81 14.82
N ILE A 10 15.13 -1.29 14.31
CA ILE A 10 15.22 -1.84 12.95
C ILE A 10 14.42 -3.15 12.82
N PRO A 11 14.56 -4.15 13.70
CA PRO A 11 13.66 -5.31 13.71
C PRO A 11 12.18 -4.92 13.79
N GLY A 12 11.84 -3.91 14.60
CA GLY A 12 10.48 -3.38 14.69
C GLY A 12 9.97 -2.82 13.35
N ILE A 13 10.78 -2.05 12.63
CA ILE A 13 10.43 -1.52 11.29
C ILE A 13 10.18 -2.66 10.29
N ILE A 14 10.99 -3.72 10.31
CA ILE A 14 10.80 -4.90 9.46
C ILE A 14 9.47 -5.59 9.79
N MET A 15 9.19 -5.80 11.08
CA MET A 15 7.93 -6.42 11.52
C MET A 15 6.71 -5.56 11.20
N LEU A 16 6.81 -4.23 11.30
CA LEU A 16 5.75 -3.33 10.84
C LEU A 16 5.50 -3.51 9.34
N GLY A 17 6.55 -3.63 8.52
CA GLY A 17 6.42 -3.92 7.09
C GLY A 17 5.65 -5.22 6.84
N ILE A 18 5.96 -6.29 7.56
CA ILE A 18 5.26 -7.58 7.47
C ILE A 18 3.78 -7.42 7.81
N VAL A 19 3.46 -6.77 8.92
CA VAL A 19 2.09 -6.59 9.41
C VAL A 19 1.26 -5.67 8.51
N LEU A 20 1.89 -4.74 7.79
CA LEU A 20 1.20 -3.80 6.89
C LEU A 20 0.44 -4.49 5.74
N ARG A 21 0.78 -5.72 5.37
CA ARG A 21 0.15 -6.42 4.24
C ARG A 21 -0.36 -7.81 4.59
N THR A 22 0.47 -8.64 5.22
CA THR A 22 0.21 -10.06 5.40
C THR A 22 -1.17 -10.38 5.99
N PRO A 23 -1.67 -9.70 7.05
CA PRO A 23 -2.93 -10.08 7.69
C PRO A 23 -4.18 -9.88 6.82
N PHE A 24 -4.12 -9.04 5.76
CA PHE A 24 -5.27 -8.83 4.90
C PHE A 24 -5.10 -9.34 3.47
N THR A 25 -3.88 -9.38 2.94
CA THR A 25 -3.64 -9.85 1.55
C THR A 25 -3.63 -11.37 1.46
N THR A 26 -3.39 -12.09 2.56
CA THR A 26 -3.37 -13.55 2.56
C THR A 26 -4.78 -14.16 2.63
N LEU A 27 -5.73 -13.50 3.26
CA LEU A 27 -7.09 -14.03 3.44
C LEU A 27 -7.83 -14.33 2.10
N PRO A 28 -7.74 -13.45 1.08
CA PRO A 28 -8.39 -13.69 -0.20
C PRO A 28 -7.95 -14.97 -0.92
N THR A 29 -6.79 -15.52 -0.59
CA THR A 29 -6.31 -16.78 -1.22
C THR A 29 -7.07 -18.02 -0.74
N GLY A 30 -7.81 -17.93 0.38
CA GLY A 30 -8.59 -19.03 0.97
C GLY A 30 -10.09 -18.74 1.11
N LEU A 31 -10.65 -17.83 0.30
CA LEU A 31 -12.08 -17.44 0.41
C LEU A 31 -13.04 -18.62 0.29
N SER A 32 -12.77 -19.59 -0.56
CA SER A 32 -13.59 -20.81 -0.71
C SER A 32 -13.59 -21.64 0.56
N ASP A 33 -12.44 -21.81 1.20
CA ASP A 33 -12.31 -22.59 2.43
C ASP A 33 -12.95 -21.88 3.62
N ILE A 34 -12.86 -20.54 3.66
CA ILE A 34 -13.53 -19.70 4.65
C ILE A 34 -15.04 -19.79 4.49
N ALA A 35 -15.55 -19.67 3.25
CA ALA A 35 -16.97 -19.77 2.94
C ALA A 35 -17.55 -21.14 3.36
N ALA A 36 -16.86 -22.22 2.99
CA ALA A 36 -17.23 -23.57 3.40
C ALA A 36 -17.21 -23.74 4.93
N GLY A 37 -16.17 -23.23 5.59
CA GLY A 37 -16.04 -23.33 7.06
C GLY A 37 -17.06 -22.49 7.85
N LEU A 38 -17.58 -21.41 7.27
CA LEU A 38 -18.61 -20.56 7.87
C LEU A 38 -20.04 -20.92 7.42
N GLY A 39 -20.18 -21.82 6.44
CA GLY A 39 -21.51 -22.18 5.86
C GLY A 39 -22.16 -21.03 5.10
N VAL A 40 -21.39 -20.19 4.40
CA VAL A 40 -21.88 -19.02 3.65
C VAL A 40 -21.44 -19.09 2.20
N ASP A 41 -22.13 -18.38 1.32
CA ASP A 41 -21.71 -18.25 -0.08
C ASP A 41 -20.41 -17.43 -0.22
N VAL A 42 -19.55 -17.83 -1.15
CA VAL A 42 -18.31 -17.11 -1.46
C VAL A 42 -18.58 -15.64 -1.85
N SER A 43 -19.70 -15.39 -2.51
CA SER A 43 -20.13 -14.02 -2.90
C SER A 43 -20.32 -13.10 -1.71
N SER A 44 -20.77 -13.62 -0.56
CA SER A 44 -20.91 -12.83 0.68
C SER A 44 -19.56 -12.37 1.26
N LEU A 45 -18.45 -13.00 0.87
CA LEU A 45 -17.10 -12.65 1.30
C LEU A 45 -16.40 -11.62 0.39
N GLY A 46 -17.03 -11.21 -0.71
CA GLY A 46 -16.46 -10.25 -1.66
C GLY A 46 -16.06 -8.90 -1.03
N LEU A 47 -16.78 -8.46 0.00
CA LEU A 47 -16.45 -7.24 0.74
C LEU A 47 -15.11 -7.32 1.49
N LEU A 48 -14.61 -8.50 1.84
CA LEU A 48 -13.34 -8.66 2.56
C LEU A 48 -12.14 -8.09 1.80
N THR A 49 -12.22 -8.04 0.48
CA THR A 49 -11.13 -7.52 -0.38
C THR A 49 -11.15 -6.00 -0.51
N SER A 50 -12.30 -5.38 -0.49
CA SER A 50 -12.48 -3.92 -0.63
C SER A 50 -12.53 -3.19 0.71
N LEU A 51 -12.95 -3.87 1.78
CA LEU A 51 -13.10 -3.31 3.11
C LEU A 51 -11.81 -2.64 3.66
N PRO A 52 -10.59 -3.21 3.48
CA PRO A 52 -9.37 -2.54 3.89
C PRO A 52 -9.14 -1.19 3.23
N LEU A 53 -9.46 -1.02 1.95
CA LEU A 53 -9.30 0.26 1.25
C LEU A 53 -10.25 1.32 1.80
N LEU A 54 -11.50 0.94 2.09
CA LEU A 54 -12.47 1.82 2.73
C LEU A 54 -12.01 2.23 4.13
N THR A 55 -11.50 1.28 4.92
CA THR A 55 -10.96 1.60 6.25
C THR A 55 -9.74 2.50 6.17
N PHE A 56 -8.87 2.33 5.17
CA PHE A 56 -7.73 3.24 4.97
C PHE A 56 -8.20 4.68 4.72
N ALA A 57 -9.19 4.88 3.84
CA ALA A 57 -9.75 6.20 3.57
C ALA A 57 -10.39 6.84 4.82
N ILE A 58 -11.15 6.06 5.59
CA ILE A 58 -11.89 6.55 6.76
C ILE A 58 -10.96 6.84 7.93
N PHE A 59 -9.98 5.96 8.23
CA PHE A 59 -9.19 6.04 9.46
C PHE A 59 -7.89 6.83 9.32
N SER A 60 -7.33 7.00 8.11
CA SER A 60 -6.11 7.78 7.89
C SER A 60 -6.13 9.20 8.48
N PRO A 61 -7.23 9.99 8.40
CA PRO A 61 -7.28 11.34 8.97
C PRO A 61 -7.08 11.37 10.48
N PHE A 62 -7.49 10.32 11.19
CA PHE A 62 -7.42 10.25 12.65
C PHE A 62 -6.02 9.93 13.16
N ALA A 63 -5.14 9.33 12.33
CA ALA A 63 -3.80 8.91 12.73
C ALA A 63 -3.00 10.03 13.39
N ILE A 64 -3.02 11.23 12.81
CA ILE A 64 -2.28 12.40 13.31
C ILE A 64 -2.82 12.85 14.66
N GLN A 65 -4.16 12.88 14.81
CA GLN A 65 -4.80 13.33 16.05
C GLN A 65 -4.43 12.42 17.23
N PHE A 66 -4.45 11.10 17.00
CA PHE A 66 -4.05 10.12 17.99
C PHE A 66 -2.55 10.18 18.28
N ALA A 67 -1.69 10.37 17.26
CA ALA A 67 -0.24 10.51 17.44
C ALA A 67 0.14 11.76 18.24
N LYS A 68 -0.58 12.87 18.09
CA LYS A 68 -0.37 14.08 18.91
C LYS A 68 -0.68 13.85 20.39
N LYS A 69 -1.68 13.02 20.70
CA LYS A 69 -2.10 12.73 22.08
C LYS A 69 -1.20 11.67 22.74
N LEU A 70 -0.92 10.57 22.05
CA LEU A 70 -0.29 9.39 22.61
C LEU A 70 1.22 9.31 22.33
N GLY A 71 1.69 9.99 21.27
CA GLY A 71 2.99 9.78 20.66
C GLY A 71 2.94 8.64 19.64
N ILE A 72 3.92 8.62 18.72
CA ILE A 72 3.89 7.68 17.58
C ILE A 72 4.12 6.24 18.06
N GLU A 73 5.15 6.01 18.88
CA GLU A 73 5.55 4.66 19.28
C GLU A 73 4.51 3.98 20.18
N ARG A 74 3.87 4.74 21.08
CA ARG A 74 2.76 4.23 21.89
C ARG A 74 1.51 3.97 21.06
N LEU A 75 1.22 4.84 20.10
CA LEU A 75 0.12 4.63 19.18
C LEU A 75 0.34 3.36 18.35
N PHE A 76 1.55 3.12 17.85
CA PHE A 76 1.88 1.90 17.11
C PHE A 76 1.69 0.64 17.96
N PHE A 77 2.05 0.70 19.24
CA PHE A 77 1.80 -0.40 20.16
C PHE A 77 0.30 -0.71 20.30
N LEU A 78 -0.54 0.31 20.54
CA LEU A 78 -2.00 0.13 20.64
C LEU A 78 -2.61 -0.36 19.32
N VAL A 79 -2.11 0.13 18.20
CA VAL A 79 -2.51 -0.31 16.86
C VAL A 79 -2.13 -1.77 16.62
N LEU A 80 -0.95 -2.20 17.03
CA LEU A 80 -0.54 -3.61 16.93
C LEU A 80 -1.39 -4.53 17.83
N ILE A 81 -1.80 -4.06 19.01
CA ILE A 81 -2.80 -4.78 19.84
C ILE A 81 -4.11 -4.91 19.07
N ALA A 82 -4.64 -3.81 18.51
CA ALA A 82 -5.89 -3.83 17.76
C ALA A 82 -5.82 -4.76 16.53
N ILE A 83 -4.70 -4.75 15.80
CA ILE A 83 -4.47 -5.66 14.66
C ILE A 83 -4.41 -7.12 15.14
N THR A 84 -3.73 -7.40 16.25
CA THR A 84 -3.62 -8.76 16.81
C THR A 84 -4.97 -9.28 17.26
N ILE A 85 -5.73 -8.49 18.02
CA ILE A 85 -7.10 -8.83 18.41
C ILE A 85 -8.00 -8.99 17.19
N GLY A 86 -7.93 -8.02 16.25
CA GLY A 86 -8.68 -8.06 14.99
C GLY A 86 -8.40 -9.34 14.21
N SER A 87 -7.14 -9.79 14.17
CA SER A 87 -6.77 -11.04 13.53
C SER A 87 -7.35 -12.26 14.28
N ALA A 88 -7.24 -12.29 15.61
CA ALA A 88 -7.70 -13.41 16.44
C ALA A 88 -9.21 -13.64 16.38
N ILE A 89 -10.02 -12.59 16.38
CA ILE A 89 -11.49 -12.72 16.39
C ILE A 89 -12.08 -13.18 15.06
N ARG A 90 -11.33 -13.14 13.97
CA ARG A 90 -11.81 -13.52 12.62
C ARG A 90 -12.30 -14.96 12.52
N ILE A 91 -11.82 -15.85 13.40
CA ILE A 91 -12.17 -17.28 13.33
C ILE A 91 -13.52 -17.62 14.00
N ILE A 92 -14.16 -16.65 14.68
CA ILE A 92 -15.35 -16.91 15.51
C ILE A 92 -16.59 -17.10 14.63
N ASN A 93 -16.93 -16.15 13.80
CA ASN A 93 -18.06 -16.17 12.87
C ASN A 93 -17.97 -15.04 11.83
N LEU A 94 -18.92 -14.98 10.90
CA LEU A 94 -18.93 -13.99 9.81
C LEU A 94 -18.92 -12.52 10.29
N PRO A 95 -19.76 -12.07 11.26
CA PRO A 95 -19.68 -10.71 11.80
C PRO A 95 -18.30 -10.37 12.38
N PHE A 96 -17.68 -11.29 13.15
CA PHE A 96 -16.34 -11.10 13.71
C PHE A 96 -15.24 -11.14 12.64
N LEU A 97 -15.44 -11.88 11.54
CA LEU A 97 -14.53 -11.85 10.39
C LEU A 97 -14.47 -10.45 9.76
N TYR A 98 -15.63 -9.80 9.59
CA TYR A 98 -15.69 -8.42 9.11
C TYR A 98 -15.15 -7.41 10.12
N LEU A 99 -15.57 -7.51 11.38
CA LEU A 99 -15.09 -6.63 12.45
C LEU A 99 -13.57 -6.69 12.60
N GLY A 100 -13.01 -7.90 12.61
CA GLY A 100 -11.57 -8.11 12.66
C GLY A 100 -10.85 -7.51 11.46
N THR A 101 -11.45 -7.61 10.26
CA THR A 101 -10.90 -7.01 9.05
C THR A 101 -10.93 -5.47 9.11
N ILE A 102 -11.98 -4.88 9.68
CA ILE A 102 -12.06 -3.43 9.93
C ILE A 102 -10.98 -2.98 10.92
N LEU A 103 -10.80 -3.70 12.02
CA LEU A 103 -9.78 -3.38 13.03
C LEU A 103 -8.36 -3.44 12.43
N ILE A 104 -8.08 -4.48 11.63
CA ILE A 104 -6.80 -4.60 10.94
C ILE A 104 -6.62 -3.46 9.95
N GLY A 105 -7.62 -3.16 9.14
CA GLY A 105 -7.56 -2.08 8.15
C GLY A 105 -7.35 -0.71 8.81
N ALA A 106 -8.09 -0.40 9.89
CA ALA A 106 -7.90 0.83 10.65
C ALA A 106 -6.49 0.94 11.23
N GLY A 107 -5.97 -0.17 11.79
CA GLY A 107 -4.61 -0.20 12.30
C GLY A 107 -3.56 0.02 11.22
N ILE A 108 -3.69 -0.65 10.08
CA ILE A 108 -2.80 -0.49 8.93
C ILE A 108 -2.85 0.95 8.39
N ALA A 109 -4.01 1.61 8.39
CA ALA A 109 -4.13 3.01 8.00
C ALA A 109 -3.24 3.91 8.87
N PHE A 110 -3.24 3.71 10.19
CA PHE A 110 -2.41 4.48 11.11
C PHE A 110 -0.92 4.22 10.90
N LEU A 111 -0.52 2.96 10.72
CA LEU A 111 0.87 2.59 10.44
C LEU A 111 1.35 3.22 9.13
N ASN A 112 0.59 3.12 8.05
CA ASN A 112 0.95 3.69 6.74
C ASN A 112 1.15 5.21 6.80
N VAL A 113 0.25 5.93 7.48
CA VAL A 113 0.31 7.40 7.58
C VAL A 113 1.52 7.85 8.40
N LEU A 114 1.82 7.17 9.51
CA LEU A 114 2.79 7.65 10.49
C LEU A 114 4.18 7.04 10.33
N LEU A 115 4.34 5.93 9.61
CA LEU A 115 5.64 5.27 9.45
C LEU A 115 6.71 6.15 8.80
N PRO A 116 6.44 6.92 7.73
CA PRO A 116 7.41 7.90 7.20
C PRO A 116 7.81 8.94 8.23
N SER A 117 6.86 9.45 9.03
CA SER A 117 7.10 10.42 10.10
C SER A 117 7.93 9.82 11.24
N LEU A 118 7.66 8.58 11.64
CA LEU A 118 8.45 7.83 12.63
C LEU A 118 9.91 7.69 12.19
N ILE A 119 10.14 7.31 10.94
CA ILE A 119 11.50 7.15 10.39
C ILE A 119 12.23 8.49 10.38
N GLN A 120 11.55 9.56 9.93
CA GLN A 120 12.11 10.90 9.90
C GLN A 120 12.47 11.41 11.31
N ALA A 121 11.62 11.16 12.31
CA ALA A 121 11.85 11.58 13.69
C ALA A 121 13.02 10.84 14.35
N ASN A 122 13.18 9.54 14.08
CA ASN A 122 14.17 8.69 14.73
C ASN A 122 15.50 8.62 13.98
N ARG A 123 15.47 8.50 12.64
CA ARG A 123 16.68 8.29 11.81
C ARG A 123 16.59 9.00 10.45
N PRO A 124 16.59 10.33 10.39
CA PRO A 124 16.43 11.07 9.13
C PRO A 124 17.52 10.77 8.10
N ARG A 125 18.76 10.50 8.55
CA ARG A 125 19.88 10.14 7.65
C ARG A 125 19.78 8.75 7.03
N GLN A 126 18.91 7.88 7.55
CA GLN A 126 18.71 6.51 7.07
C GLN A 126 17.33 6.31 6.43
N LEU A 127 16.66 7.40 6.05
CA LEU A 127 15.31 7.39 5.51
C LEU A 127 15.13 6.40 4.36
N GLY A 128 15.99 6.47 3.33
CA GLY A 128 15.93 5.57 2.17
C GLY A 128 16.09 4.10 2.56
N ILE A 129 17.10 3.78 3.40
CA ILE A 129 17.39 2.41 3.83
C ILE A 129 16.23 1.83 4.65
N LEU A 130 15.70 2.58 5.62
CA LEU A 130 14.60 2.11 6.47
C LEU A 130 13.28 1.98 5.68
N THR A 131 13.06 2.87 4.73
CA THR A 131 11.93 2.75 3.80
C THR A 131 12.09 1.51 2.91
N THR A 132 13.28 1.26 2.38
CA THR A 132 13.60 0.01 1.65
C THR A 132 13.28 -1.21 2.51
N LEU A 133 13.75 -1.24 3.76
CA LEU A 133 13.56 -2.39 4.66
C LEU A 133 12.09 -2.72 4.86
N TYR A 134 11.24 -1.74 5.23
CA TYR A 134 9.84 -2.07 5.49
C TYR A 134 9.04 -2.38 4.22
N ILE A 135 9.31 -1.69 3.10
CA ILE A 135 8.59 -1.97 1.84
C ILE A 135 8.99 -3.34 1.27
N THR A 136 10.28 -3.67 1.33
CA THR A 136 10.74 -5.00 0.90
C THR A 136 10.17 -6.10 1.80
N SER A 137 10.19 -5.90 3.13
CA SER A 137 9.57 -6.84 4.08
C SER A 137 8.08 -7.02 3.80
N MET A 138 7.38 -5.93 3.46
CA MET A 138 5.97 -5.95 3.07
C MET A 138 5.74 -6.79 1.80
N GLY A 139 6.55 -6.61 0.76
CA GLY A 139 6.45 -7.37 -0.49
C GLY A 139 6.81 -8.84 -0.33
N MET A 140 7.94 -9.12 0.33
CA MET A 140 8.40 -10.49 0.58
C MET A 140 7.43 -11.27 1.46
N SER A 141 6.94 -10.66 2.54
CA SER A 141 5.98 -11.33 3.43
C SER A 141 4.66 -11.63 2.72
N THR A 142 4.20 -10.74 1.84
CA THR A 142 3.01 -10.99 1.00
C THR A 142 3.24 -12.18 0.08
N ALA A 143 4.37 -12.23 -0.62
CA ALA A 143 4.69 -13.31 -1.54
C ALA A 143 4.80 -14.66 -0.81
N ILE A 144 5.51 -14.70 0.33
CA ILE A 144 5.67 -15.92 1.15
C ILE A 144 4.29 -16.35 1.68
N ALA A 145 3.55 -15.43 2.32
CA ALA A 145 2.27 -15.77 2.93
C ALA A 145 1.25 -16.28 1.91
N SER A 146 1.20 -15.67 0.71
CA SER A 146 0.31 -16.11 -0.37
C SER A 146 0.71 -17.49 -0.91
N SER A 147 2.00 -17.81 -1.01
CA SER A 147 2.48 -19.11 -1.51
C SER A 147 2.23 -20.26 -0.52
N VAL A 148 2.31 -19.98 0.79
CA VAL A 148 2.09 -21.02 1.83
C VAL A 148 0.64 -21.08 2.33
N ALA A 149 -0.20 -20.11 1.98
CA ALA A 149 -1.59 -20.04 2.48
C ALA A 149 -2.39 -21.30 2.15
N VAL A 150 -2.42 -21.71 0.88
CA VAL A 150 -3.16 -22.90 0.43
C VAL A 150 -2.59 -24.19 1.04
N PRO A 151 -1.27 -24.45 1.02
CA PRO A 151 -0.68 -25.59 1.73
C PRO A 151 -1.04 -25.63 3.23
N ILE A 152 -0.95 -24.51 3.92
CA ILE A 152 -1.29 -24.44 5.37
C ILE A 152 -2.78 -24.72 5.57
N THR A 153 -3.65 -24.11 4.78
CA THR A 153 -5.11 -24.32 4.89
C THR A 153 -5.49 -25.78 4.66
N LYS A 154 -4.86 -26.45 3.69
CA LYS A 154 -5.09 -27.88 3.43
C LYS A 154 -4.53 -28.79 4.52
N ALA A 155 -3.39 -28.45 5.13
CA ALA A 155 -2.76 -29.25 6.16
C ALA A 155 -3.43 -29.08 7.54
N THR A 156 -4.07 -27.93 7.79
CA THR A 156 -4.70 -27.60 9.08
C THR A 156 -6.17 -27.23 8.92
N SER A 157 -6.43 -25.97 8.62
CA SER A 157 -7.73 -25.38 8.31
C SER A 157 -7.53 -23.89 7.96
N TRP A 158 -8.57 -23.19 7.51
CA TRP A 158 -8.51 -21.75 7.35
C TRP A 158 -8.32 -21.01 8.69
N GLN A 159 -8.84 -21.55 9.80
CA GLN A 159 -8.59 -21.03 11.15
C GLN A 159 -7.13 -21.20 11.54
N GLY A 160 -6.48 -22.30 11.17
CA GLY A 160 -5.06 -22.53 11.36
C GLY A 160 -4.20 -21.47 10.67
N LEU A 161 -4.53 -21.12 9.42
CA LEU A 161 -3.88 -20.03 8.71
C LEU A 161 -4.04 -18.70 9.45
N VAL A 162 -5.27 -18.34 9.86
CA VAL A 162 -5.54 -17.11 10.62
C VAL A 162 -4.79 -17.08 11.96
N ASN A 163 -4.67 -18.20 12.66
CA ASN A 163 -3.91 -18.28 13.90
C ASN A 163 -2.41 -18.04 13.69
N ILE A 164 -1.83 -18.52 12.59
CA ILE A 164 -0.44 -18.22 12.22
C ILE A 164 -0.26 -16.72 11.93
N LEU A 165 -1.19 -16.11 11.20
CA LEU A 165 -1.18 -14.67 10.96
C LEU A 165 -1.31 -13.87 12.27
N THR A 166 -2.13 -14.34 13.19
CA THR A 166 -2.29 -13.73 14.52
C THR A 166 -1.01 -13.83 15.35
N ALA A 167 -0.35 -14.99 15.34
CA ALA A 167 0.93 -15.18 16.02
C ALA A 167 2.01 -14.25 15.43
N LEU A 168 2.01 -14.04 14.14
CA LEU A 168 2.91 -13.08 13.47
C LEU A 168 2.66 -11.63 13.93
N CYS A 169 1.39 -11.22 14.06
CA CYS A 169 1.03 -9.91 14.60
C CYS A 169 1.44 -9.77 16.07
N ALA A 170 1.24 -10.80 16.88
CA ALA A 170 1.66 -10.85 18.28
C ALA A 170 3.20 -10.76 18.41
N LEU A 171 3.95 -11.43 17.53
CA LEU A 171 5.41 -11.32 17.49
C LEU A 171 5.84 -9.86 17.18
N ALA A 172 5.19 -9.21 16.22
CA ALA A 172 5.46 -7.81 15.92
C ALA A 172 5.18 -6.90 17.12
N LEU A 173 4.09 -7.16 17.86
CA LEU A 173 3.75 -6.44 19.08
C LEU A 173 4.85 -6.59 20.16
N VAL A 174 5.33 -7.81 20.39
CA VAL A 174 6.39 -8.10 21.38
C VAL A 174 7.70 -7.39 20.99
N ILE A 175 8.11 -7.49 19.72
CA ILE A 175 9.32 -6.84 19.22
C ILE A 175 9.21 -5.30 19.31
N TRP A 176 7.99 -4.73 19.24
CA TRP A 176 7.78 -3.31 19.34
C TRP A 176 7.89 -2.75 20.76
N ILE A 177 7.66 -3.55 21.82
CA ILE A 177 7.64 -3.10 23.24
C ILE A 177 8.84 -2.23 23.64
N PRO A 178 10.11 -2.57 23.32
CA PRO A 178 11.25 -1.75 23.74
C PRO A 178 11.27 -0.34 23.15
N ASN A 179 10.53 -0.11 22.05
CA ASN A 179 10.43 1.22 21.40
C ASN A 179 9.54 2.19 22.20
N LEU A 180 8.67 1.69 23.08
CA LEU A 180 7.79 2.53 23.91
C LEU A 180 8.55 3.53 24.81
N ARG A 181 9.81 3.22 25.16
CA ARG A 181 10.67 4.08 25.97
C ARG A 181 11.12 5.35 25.25
N TYR A 182 11.02 5.38 23.92
CA TYR A 182 11.49 6.46 23.06
C TYR A 182 10.34 7.17 22.36
N ASN A 183 9.22 7.31 23.06
CA ASN A 183 7.98 7.83 22.49
C ASN A 183 8.11 9.28 22.02
N HIS A 184 7.90 9.54 20.73
CA HIS A 184 7.92 10.85 20.10
C HIS A 184 6.50 11.39 19.97
N HIS A 185 6.25 12.51 20.65
CA HIS A 185 5.01 13.24 20.47
C HIS A 185 5.16 14.21 19.29
N LEU A 186 4.21 14.15 18.36
CA LEU A 186 4.09 15.18 17.33
C LEU A 186 3.74 16.50 18.03
N LYS A 187 4.63 17.48 17.96
CA LYS A 187 4.41 18.79 18.58
C LYS A 187 3.15 19.43 18.02
N LYS A 188 2.35 20.07 18.87
CA LYS A 188 1.37 21.03 18.39
C LYS A 188 2.16 22.16 17.74
N THR A 189 2.17 22.21 16.41
CA THR A 189 2.74 23.36 15.71
C THR A 189 1.98 24.58 16.20
N ALA A 190 2.68 25.53 16.81
CA ALA A 190 2.11 26.73 17.42
C ALA A 190 1.48 27.70 16.41
N THR A 191 1.40 27.31 15.15
CA THR A 191 0.76 28.04 14.07
C THR A 191 -0.56 27.38 13.71
N THR A 192 -1.58 27.74 14.46
CA THR A 192 -2.99 27.54 14.09
C THR A 192 -3.31 28.14 12.71
N GLU A 193 -2.45 28.98 12.17
CA GLU A 193 -2.60 29.63 10.87
C GLU A 193 -2.16 28.77 9.66
N SER A 194 -1.23 27.82 9.82
CA SER A 194 -0.76 27.01 8.68
C SER A 194 -1.60 25.75 8.41
N SER A 195 -2.35 25.24 9.40
CA SER A 195 -3.16 24.03 9.20
C SER A 195 -4.48 24.30 8.50
N SER A 196 -4.95 25.56 8.46
CA SER A 196 -6.25 25.92 7.88
C SER A 196 -6.21 26.11 6.34
N LYS A 197 -5.03 26.14 5.72
CA LYS A 197 -4.89 26.45 4.29
C LYS A 197 -4.17 25.38 3.46
N TRP A 198 -4.10 24.13 3.91
CA TRP A 198 -3.53 23.05 3.11
C TRP A 198 -4.24 22.89 1.74
N TYR A 199 -5.55 23.15 1.70
CA TYR A 199 -6.37 23.09 0.50
C TYR A 199 -6.04 24.16 -0.55
N THR A 200 -5.34 25.23 -0.17
CA THR A 200 -4.86 26.25 -1.12
C THR A 200 -3.51 25.91 -1.73
N ASN A 201 -2.80 24.93 -1.15
CA ASN A 201 -1.49 24.52 -1.64
C ASN A 201 -1.65 23.50 -2.79
N LYS A 202 -1.39 23.95 -4.02
CA LYS A 202 -1.47 23.11 -5.22
C LYS A 202 -0.56 21.88 -5.19
N TYR A 203 0.55 21.93 -4.46
CA TYR A 203 1.49 20.81 -4.37
C TYR A 203 0.99 19.71 -3.41
N VAL A 204 0.18 20.07 -2.41
CA VAL A 204 -0.54 19.09 -1.59
C VAL A 204 -1.56 18.32 -2.44
N TRP A 205 -2.29 19.02 -3.31
CA TRP A 205 -3.18 18.38 -4.28
C TRP A 205 -2.40 17.51 -5.27
N ALA A 206 -1.25 17.99 -5.75
CA ALA A 206 -0.42 17.21 -6.68
C ALA A 206 0.04 15.88 -6.07
N ILE A 207 0.56 15.86 -4.84
CA ILE A 207 1.01 14.61 -4.21
C ILE A 207 -0.18 13.69 -3.85
N MET A 208 -1.35 14.25 -3.52
CA MET A 208 -2.57 13.50 -3.27
C MET A 208 -3.10 12.84 -4.55
N ILE A 209 -3.15 13.57 -5.65
CA ILE A 209 -3.56 13.06 -6.98
C ILE A 209 -2.55 12.00 -7.45
N PHE A 210 -1.26 12.28 -7.35
CA PHE A 210 -0.21 11.33 -7.70
C PHE A 210 -0.35 10.01 -6.92
N GLY A 211 -0.43 10.08 -5.60
CA GLY A 211 -0.55 8.90 -4.74
C GLY A 211 -1.85 8.12 -4.94
N GLY A 212 -2.95 8.83 -5.17
CA GLY A 212 -4.25 8.23 -5.45
C GLY A 212 -4.29 7.51 -6.79
N LEU A 213 -3.80 8.15 -7.85
CA LEU A 213 -3.80 7.56 -9.19
C LEU A 213 -2.78 6.43 -9.32
N GLN A 214 -1.63 6.50 -8.62
CA GLN A 214 -0.70 5.39 -8.51
C GLN A 214 -1.35 4.16 -7.86
N SER A 215 -2.06 4.38 -6.76
CA SER A 215 -2.79 3.31 -6.07
C SER A 215 -3.95 2.77 -6.91
N LEU A 216 -4.70 3.65 -7.60
CA LEU A 216 -5.74 3.27 -8.54
C LEU A 216 -5.17 2.37 -9.65
N LEU A 217 -4.06 2.77 -10.27
CA LEU A 217 -3.39 1.98 -11.31
C LEU A 217 -2.98 0.61 -10.78
N PHE A 218 -2.40 0.54 -9.57
CA PHE A 218 -2.00 -0.72 -8.93
C PHE A 218 -3.19 -1.65 -8.70
N TYR A 219 -4.22 -1.19 -7.99
CA TYR A 219 -5.36 -2.05 -7.63
C TYR A 219 -6.20 -2.44 -8.84
N THR A 220 -6.37 -1.54 -9.81
CA THR A 220 -7.08 -1.85 -11.06
C THR A 220 -6.33 -2.90 -11.88
N SER A 221 -5.01 -2.75 -12.03
CA SER A 221 -4.17 -3.70 -12.75
C SER A 221 -4.18 -5.07 -12.07
N MET A 222 -3.98 -5.12 -10.75
CA MET A 222 -3.97 -6.37 -9.99
C MET A 222 -5.30 -7.12 -10.10
N THR A 223 -6.42 -6.39 -10.17
CA THR A 223 -7.77 -6.99 -10.25
C THR A 223 -8.11 -7.46 -11.65
N TRP A 224 -7.82 -6.68 -12.68
CA TRP A 224 -8.40 -6.89 -14.00
C TRP A 224 -7.46 -7.42 -15.06
N LEU A 225 -6.12 -7.22 -14.95
CA LEU A 225 -5.18 -7.75 -15.95
C LEU A 225 -5.30 -9.26 -16.15
N PRO A 226 -5.44 -10.11 -15.10
CA PRO A 226 -5.63 -11.53 -15.30
C PRO A 226 -6.88 -11.87 -16.10
N THR A 227 -7.99 -11.20 -15.81
CA THR A 227 -9.27 -11.40 -16.51
C THR A 227 -9.19 -10.95 -17.97
N MET A 228 -8.56 -9.79 -18.22
CA MET A 228 -8.36 -9.28 -19.56
C MET A 228 -7.48 -10.20 -20.41
N ALA A 229 -6.42 -10.75 -19.83
CA ALA A 229 -5.53 -11.71 -20.49
C ALA A 229 -6.27 -12.97 -20.94
N VAL A 230 -7.10 -13.54 -20.05
CA VAL A 230 -7.92 -14.72 -20.39
C VAL A 230 -8.93 -14.38 -21.49
N GLN A 231 -9.58 -13.23 -21.44
CA GLN A 231 -10.52 -12.80 -22.48
C GLN A 231 -9.85 -12.45 -23.82
N ALA A 232 -8.55 -12.12 -23.80
CA ALA A 232 -7.75 -11.93 -25.02
C ALA A 232 -7.26 -13.25 -25.64
N GLY A 233 -7.57 -14.42 -25.03
CA GLY A 233 -7.25 -15.73 -25.56
C GLY A 233 -6.15 -16.50 -24.85
N LEU A 234 -5.58 -15.97 -23.74
CA LEU A 234 -4.60 -16.70 -22.94
C LEU A 234 -5.30 -17.74 -22.05
N SER A 235 -4.61 -18.82 -21.76
CA SER A 235 -5.05 -19.81 -20.79
C SER A 235 -5.06 -19.26 -19.36
N LYS A 236 -5.84 -19.87 -18.46
CA LYS A 236 -5.84 -19.52 -17.02
C LYS A 236 -4.46 -19.70 -16.39
N VAL A 237 -3.66 -20.66 -16.84
CA VAL A 237 -2.30 -20.92 -16.36
C VAL A 237 -1.37 -19.77 -16.75
N GLU A 238 -1.39 -19.35 -18.02
CA GLU A 238 -0.60 -18.21 -18.49
C GLU A 238 -0.99 -16.92 -17.77
N SER A 239 -2.28 -16.68 -17.57
CA SER A 239 -2.76 -15.53 -16.79
C SER A 239 -2.26 -15.55 -15.34
N GLY A 240 -2.22 -16.72 -14.71
CA GLY A 240 -1.64 -16.90 -13.37
C GLY A 240 -0.13 -16.62 -13.33
N LEU A 241 0.61 -17.07 -14.36
CA LEU A 241 2.04 -16.76 -14.51
C LEU A 241 2.28 -15.25 -14.65
N LEU A 242 1.46 -14.56 -15.45
CA LEU A 242 1.55 -13.10 -15.60
C LEU A 242 1.30 -12.36 -14.29
N ALA A 243 0.33 -12.78 -13.47
CA ALA A 243 0.09 -12.22 -12.15
C ALA A 243 1.30 -12.45 -11.20
N SER A 244 1.95 -13.61 -11.31
CA SER A 244 3.17 -13.90 -10.57
C SER A 244 4.33 -13.00 -11.01
N VAL A 245 4.52 -12.79 -12.30
CA VAL A 245 5.53 -11.87 -12.85
C VAL A 245 5.28 -10.44 -12.39
N PHE A 246 4.03 -9.97 -12.42
CA PHE A 246 3.65 -8.64 -11.91
C PHE A 246 4.07 -8.45 -10.45
N THR A 247 3.91 -9.48 -9.63
CA THR A 247 4.31 -9.44 -8.22
C THR A 247 5.83 -9.54 -8.04
N LEU A 248 6.50 -10.46 -8.74
CA LEU A 248 7.95 -10.68 -8.62
C LEU A 248 8.76 -9.46 -9.08
N ILE A 249 8.30 -8.78 -10.11
CA ILE A 249 8.92 -7.55 -10.61
C ILE A 249 8.95 -6.44 -9.55
N SER A 250 8.06 -6.48 -8.56
CA SER A 250 8.05 -5.50 -7.48
C SER A 250 9.29 -5.56 -6.57
N LEU A 251 9.92 -6.73 -6.43
CA LEU A 251 11.03 -6.94 -5.50
C LEU A 251 12.26 -6.07 -5.80
N PRO A 252 12.85 -6.08 -7.02
CA PRO A 252 14.02 -5.26 -7.31
C PRO A 252 13.73 -3.76 -7.15
N PHE A 253 12.54 -3.31 -7.49
CA PHE A 253 12.17 -1.89 -7.34
C PHE A 253 11.94 -1.49 -5.88
N SER A 254 11.30 -2.34 -5.08
CA SER A 254 11.16 -2.09 -3.64
C SER A 254 12.50 -2.06 -2.90
N LEU A 255 13.48 -2.84 -3.36
CA LEU A 255 14.84 -2.86 -2.81
C LEU A 255 15.64 -1.61 -3.19
N THR A 256 15.47 -1.06 -4.38
CA THR A 256 16.36 -0.04 -4.93
C THR A 256 15.79 1.37 -4.89
N ILE A 257 14.51 1.56 -5.24
CA ILE A 257 13.90 2.89 -5.43
C ILE A 257 13.98 3.79 -4.19
N PRO A 258 13.67 3.34 -2.95
CA PRO A 258 13.73 4.25 -1.81
C PRO A 258 15.14 4.80 -1.57
N SER A 259 16.15 3.93 -1.69
CA SER A 259 17.54 4.32 -1.52
C SER A 259 18.04 5.20 -2.66
N LEU A 260 17.67 4.90 -3.91
CA LEU A 260 18.00 5.73 -5.06
C LEU A 260 17.35 7.11 -4.96
N THR A 261 16.08 7.18 -4.55
CA THR A 261 15.35 8.44 -4.40
C THR A 261 16.07 9.42 -3.48
N THR A 262 16.69 8.92 -2.41
CA THR A 262 17.41 9.78 -1.43
C THR A 262 18.85 10.10 -1.83
N ARG A 263 19.46 9.34 -2.75
CA ARG A 263 20.88 9.50 -3.14
C ARG A 263 21.06 10.21 -4.47
N LEU A 264 20.11 10.10 -5.37
CA LEU A 264 20.20 10.71 -6.69
C LEU A 264 20.06 12.24 -6.60
N SER A 265 20.78 12.95 -7.46
CA SER A 265 20.54 14.36 -7.72
C SER A 265 19.13 14.58 -8.29
N ASP A 266 18.58 15.79 -8.16
CA ASP A 266 17.24 16.12 -8.63
C ASP A 266 17.05 15.80 -10.12
N ARG A 267 18.07 16.07 -10.95
CA ARG A 267 18.04 15.77 -12.39
C ARG A 267 17.93 14.26 -12.64
N ASN A 268 18.76 13.46 -11.99
CA ASN A 268 18.78 12.00 -12.18
C ASN A 268 17.53 11.34 -11.58
N ARG A 269 17.03 11.87 -10.46
CA ARG A 269 15.77 11.41 -9.86
C ARG A 269 14.59 11.67 -10.79
N ARG A 270 14.49 12.88 -11.36
CA ARG A 270 13.44 13.20 -12.36
C ARG A 270 13.55 12.31 -13.60
N LEU A 271 14.76 12.03 -14.09
CA LEU A 271 14.96 11.11 -15.21
C LEU A 271 14.47 9.70 -14.87
N MET A 272 14.85 9.17 -13.72
CA MET A 272 14.38 7.87 -13.23
C MET A 272 12.85 7.81 -13.17
N LEU A 273 12.21 8.82 -12.59
CA LEU A 273 10.76 8.89 -12.46
C LEU A 273 10.07 9.03 -13.83
N THR A 274 10.66 9.77 -14.77
CA THR A 274 10.14 9.89 -16.14
C THR A 274 10.15 8.54 -16.86
N ILE A 275 11.25 7.77 -16.75
CA ILE A 275 11.35 6.43 -17.33
C ILE A 275 10.29 5.51 -16.72
N VAL A 276 10.18 5.52 -15.40
CA VAL A 276 9.21 4.67 -14.67
C VAL A 276 7.77 4.97 -15.05
N VAL A 277 7.40 6.25 -15.10
CA VAL A 277 6.03 6.67 -15.50
C VAL A 277 5.80 6.39 -16.98
N GLY A 278 6.80 6.65 -17.83
CA GLY A 278 6.74 6.33 -19.26
C GLY A 278 6.48 4.84 -19.51
N ALA A 279 7.14 3.97 -18.74
CA ALA A 279 6.86 2.53 -18.78
C ALA A 279 5.40 2.22 -18.43
N GLY A 280 4.84 2.87 -17.38
CA GLY A 280 3.44 2.72 -17.01
C GLY A 280 2.47 3.17 -18.10
N ILE A 281 2.71 4.34 -18.69
CA ILE A 281 1.90 4.87 -19.80
C ILE A 281 1.95 3.93 -21.00
N LEU A 282 3.16 3.48 -21.39
CA LEU A 282 3.33 2.53 -22.50
C LEU A 282 2.61 1.21 -22.23
N GLY A 283 2.78 0.64 -21.02
CA GLY A 283 2.11 -0.60 -20.63
C GLY A 283 0.59 -0.50 -20.65
N VAL A 284 0.03 0.62 -20.18
CA VAL A 284 -1.43 0.87 -20.25
C VAL A 284 -1.88 1.07 -21.71
N ALA A 285 -1.11 1.79 -22.53
CA ALA A 285 -1.43 1.97 -23.95
C ALA A 285 -1.42 0.64 -24.72
N MET A 286 -0.51 -0.28 -24.39
CA MET A 286 -0.47 -1.62 -24.97
C MET A 286 -1.77 -2.42 -24.73
N LEU A 287 -2.53 -2.16 -23.66
CA LEU A 287 -3.83 -2.80 -23.42
C LEU A 287 -4.87 -2.51 -24.50
N LEU A 288 -4.69 -1.46 -25.31
CA LEU A 288 -5.59 -1.12 -26.42
C LEU A 288 -5.48 -2.11 -27.60
N ILE A 289 -4.41 -2.91 -27.65
CA ILE A 289 -4.17 -3.89 -28.72
C ILE A 289 -4.60 -5.26 -28.22
N PRO A 290 -5.77 -5.78 -28.62
CA PRO A 290 -6.22 -7.12 -28.20
C PRO A 290 -5.38 -8.19 -28.91
N THR A 291 -4.62 -8.97 -28.17
CA THR A 291 -3.81 -10.06 -28.70
C THR A 291 -3.74 -11.21 -27.70
N GLY A 292 -3.77 -12.46 -28.20
CA GLY A 292 -3.54 -13.69 -27.43
C GLY A 292 -2.07 -14.05 -27.28
N ASN A 293 -1.12 -13.15 -27.61
CA ASN A 293 0.30 -13.46 -27.53
C ASN A 293 0.80 -13.32 -26.08
N PHE A 294 1.29 -14.41 -25.50
CA PHE A 294 1.80 -14.45 -24.12
C PHE A 294 2.97 -13.48 -23.90
N PHE A 295 3.93 -13.40 -24.82
CA PHE A 295 5.08 -12.49 -24.67
C PHE A 295 4.69 -11.01 -24.70
N TYR A 296 3.68 -10.67 -25.48
CA TYR A 296 3.11 -9.32 -25.47
C TYR A 296 2.56 -8.96 -24.09
N TRP A 297 1.76 -9.85 -23.49
CA TRP A 297 1.22 -9.70 -22.14
C TRP A 297 2.31 -9.70 -21.07
N LEU A 298 3.38 -10.47 -21.26
CA LEU A 298 4.53 -10.49 -20.36
C LEU A 298 5.21 -9.10 -20.32
N VAL A 299 5.50 -8.51 -21.48
CA VAL A 299 6.10 -7.18 -21.58
C VAL A 299 5.18 -6.12 -20.97
N LEU A 300 3.90 -6.16 -21.29
CA LEU A 300 2.88 -5.25 -20.75
C LEU A 300 2.82 -5.33 -19.21
N ASN A 301 2.72 -6.53 -18.65
CA ASN A 301 2.71 -6.73 -17.20
C ASN A 301 4.03 -6.27 -16.56
N ALA A 302 5.17 -6.47 -17.20
CA ALA A 302 6.47 -6.00 -16.75
C ALA A 302 6.52 -4.45 -16.72
N LEU A 303 6.02 -3.78 -17.73
CA LEU A 303 5.99 -2.32 -17.81
C LEU A 303 5.08 -1.70 -16.73
N ILE A 304 3.83 -2.16 -16.62
CA ILE A 304 2.91 -1.66 -15.59
C ILE A 304 3.43 -2.02 -14.19
N GLY A 305 3.85 -3.27 -14.00
CA GLY A 305 4.37 -3.75 -12.72
C GLY A 305 5.58 -2.98 -12.23
N SER A 306 6.56 -2.70 -13.11
CA SER A 306 7.73 -1.90 -12.77
C SER A 306 7.36 -0.46 -12.40
N SER A 307 6.40 0.14 -13.12
CA SER A 307 5.92 1.48 -12.83
C SER A 307 5.29 1.58 -11.45
N VAL A 308 4.25 0.80 -11.17
CA VAL A 308 3.53 0.87 -9.88
C VAL A 308 4.40 0.47 -8.71
N SER A 309 5.31 -0.50 -8.91
CA SER A 309 6.24 -0.97 -7.87
C SER A 309 7.37 0.01 -7.57
N SER A 310 7.64 0.96 -8.45
CA SER A 310 8.59 2.05 -8.24
C SER A 310 7.92 3.28 -7.61
N LEU A 311 6.73 3.63 -8.08
CA LEU A 311 6.06 4.87 -7.70
C LEU A 311 5.55 4.86 -6.25
N PHE A 312 5.11 3.72 -5.73
CA PHE A 312 4.69 3.61 -4.32
C PHE A 312 5.87 3.78 -3.35
N PRO A 313 7.01 3.07 -3.49
CA PRO A 313 8.19 3.32 -2.67
C PRO A 313 8.70 4.76 -2.75
N TYR A 314 8.70 5.35 -3.96
CA TYR A 314 9.03 6.76 -4.12
C TYR A 314 8.08 7.66 -3.30
N LEU A 315 6.76 7.45 -3.38
CA LEU A 315 5.75 8.22 -2.64
C LEU A 315 6.02 8.20 -1.12
N MET A 316 6.34 7.03 -0.58
CA MET A 316 6.63 6.88 0.86
C MET A 316 7.88 7.67 1.29
N VAL A 317 8.91 7.70 0.46
CA VAL A 317 10.10 8.52 0.69
C VAL A 317 9.78 10.00 0.49
N ALA A 318 9.00 10.35 -0.54
CA ALA A 318 8.64 11.72 -0.89
C ALA A 318 7.89 12.42 0.25
N PHE A 319 7.04 11.75 1.02
CA PHE A 319 6.39 12.34 2.18
C PHE A 319 7.40 12.95 3.17
N SER A 320 8.48 12.25 3.42
CA SER A 320 9.53 12.74 4.33
C SER A 320 10.48 13.74 3.67
N MET A 321 10.84 13.54 2.40
CA MET A 321 11.76 14.46 1.68
C MET A 321 11.12 15.81 1.38
N LYS A 322 9.80 15.84 1.11
CA LYS A 322 9.05 17.04 0.77
C LYS A 322 8.43 17.75 1.98
N SER A 323 8.81 17.34 3.19
CA SER A 323 8.35 17.92 4.46
C SER A 323 9.52 18.27 5.35
N SER A 324 9.46 19.45 5.99
CA SER A 324 10.55 19.99 6.81
C SER A 324 10.63 19.38 8.22
N THR A 325 9.54 18.80 8.73
CA THR A 325 9.47 18.19 10.06
C THR A 325 8.65 16.91 10.07
N PRO A 326 8.84 16.02 11.09
CA PRO A 326 8.03 14.80 11.23
C PRO A 326 6.53 15.08 11.32
N GLU A 327 6.12 16.19 11.94
CA GLU A 327 4.73 16.61 12.03
C GLU A 327 4.13 16.91 10.65
N LYS A 328 4.88 17.65 9.84
CA LYS A 328 4.49 17.97 8.45
C LYS A 328 4.50 16.75 7.57
N THR A 329 5.44 15.82 7.78
CA THR A 329 5.44 14.51 7.10
C THR A 329 4.18 13.72 7.42
N ALA A 330 3.79 13.63 8.69
CA ALA A 330 2.55 12.97 9.09
C ALA A 330 1.32 13.65 8.46
N GLN A 331 1.30 14.99 8.44
CA GLN A 331 0.21 15.76 7.83
C GLN A 331 0.12 15.50 6.32
N LEU A 332 1.24 15.60 5.60
CA LEU A 332 1.30 15.37 4.15
C LEU A 332 0.90 13.94 3.79
N SER A 333 1.45 12.96 4.50
CA SER A 333 1.12 11.54 4.34
C SER A 333 -0.36 11.26 4.63
N GLY A 334 -0.88 11.81 5.73
CA GLY A 334 -2.28 11.66 6.11
C GLY A 334 -3.25 12.22 5.07
N LEU A 335 -3.01 13.45 4.59
CA LEU A 335 -3.82 14.08 3.54
C LEU A 335 -3.76 13.30 2.23
N ALA A 336 -2.54 12.97 1.78
CA ALA A 336 -2.33 12.28 0.52
C ALA A 336 -2.94 10.87 0.53
N GLN A 337 -2.80 10.13 1.61
CA GLN A 337 -3.34 8.78 1.71
C GLN A 337 -4.85 8.76 1.89
N THR A 338 -5.41 9.70 2.67
CA THR A 338 -6.87 9.82 2.81
C THR A 338 -7.54 10.09 1.46
N GLY A 339 -7.13 11.14 0.75
CA GLY A 339 -7.67 11.44 -0.58
C GLY A 339 -7.29 10.38 -1.61
N GLY A 340 -6.07 9.87 -1.53
CA GLY A 340 -5.55 8.86 -2.46
C GLY A 340 -6.30 7.54 -2.42
N TYR A 341 -6.64 7.02 -1.24
CA TYR A 341 -7.40 5.77 -1.12
C TYR A 341 -8.86 5.89 -1.56
N VAL A 342 -9.46 7.10 -1.47
CA VAL A 342 -10.76 7.36 -2.09
C VAL A 342 -10.67 7.15 -3.60
N PHE A 343 -9.69 7.76 -4.28
CA PHE A 343 -9.48 7.54 -5.72
C PHE A 343 -9.19 6.08 -6.04
N ALA A 344 -8.33 5.42 -5.25
CA ALA A 344 -7.95 4.03 -5.45
C ALA A 344 -9.15 3.07 -5.39
N ALA A 345 -10.10 3.31 -4.49
CA ALA A 345 -11.27 2.47 -4.32
C ALA A 345 -12.20 2.48 -5.54
N PHE A 346 -12.26 3.61 -6.26
CA PHE A 346 -13.09 3.72 -7.46
C PHE A 346 -12.51 3.00 -8.69
N GLY A 347 -11.20 2.82 -8.77
CA GLY A 347 -10.55 2.23 -9.95
C GLY A 347 -11.12 0.89 -10.37
N PRO A 348 -11.02 -0.17 -9.56
CA PRO A 348 -11.55 -1.49 -9.91
C PRO A 348 -13.06 -1.49 -10.19
N ILE A 349 -13.83 -0.67 -9.44
CA ILE A 349 -15.30 -0.57 -9.60
C ILE A 349 -15.66 0.04 -10.95
N LEU A 350 -15.07 1.18 -11.29
CA LEU A 350 -15.32 1.86 -12.56
C LEU A 350 -14.90 1.02 -13.76
N PHE A 351 -13.80 0.27 -13.63
CA PHE A 351 -13.32 -0.63 -14.66
C PHE A 351 -14.31 -1.78 -14.94
N GLY A 352 -14.79 -2.43 -13.86
CA GLY A 352 -15.79 -3.50 -13.96
C GLY A 352 -17.13 -3.00 -14.51
N TYR A 353 -17.59 -1.85 -14.02
CA TYR A 353 -18.83 -1.21 -14.48
C TYR A 353 -18.75 -0.80 -15.95
N SER A 354 -17.63 -0.22 -16.37
CA SER A 354 -17.39 0.14 -17.77
C SER A 354 -17.47 -1.09 -18.69
N LYS A 355 -16.87 -2.23 -18.29
CA LYS A 355 -16.97 -3.48 -19.04
C LYS A 355 -18.40 -3.98 -19.14
N SER A 356 -19.16 -3.90 -18.08
CA SER A 356 -20.58 -4.32 -18.05
C SER A 356 -21.44 -3.44 -18.97
N LEU A 357 -21.20 -2.12 -18.97
CA LEU A 357 -21.98 -1.14 -19.72
C LEU A 357 -21.66 -1.16 -21.23
N PHE A 358 -20.38 -1.16 -21.56
CA PHE A 358 -19.92 -1.03 -22.96
C PHE A 358 -19.59 -2.36 -23.63
N HIS A 359 -19.65 -3.47 -22.90
CA HIS A 359 -19.23 -4.80 -23.36
C HIS A 359 -17.79 -4.84 -23.93
N SER A 360 -16.99 -3.83 -23.64
CA SER A 360 -15.62 -3.61 -24.10
C SER A 360 -14.74 -3.06 -22.97
N TRP A 361 -13.44 -3.42 -22.99
CA TRP A 361 -12.47 -2.81 -22.09
C TRP A 361 -11.93 -1.46 -22.56
N THR A 362 -12.11 -1.14 -23.83
CA THR A 362 -11.51 0.05 -24.47
C THR A 362 -11.83 1.36 -23.75
N PRO A 363 -13.10 1.68 -23.36
CA PRO A 363 -13.38 2.91 -22.63
C PRO A 363 -12.67 2.98 -21.27
N ALA A 364 -12.62 1.86 -20.55
CA ALA A 364 -11.93 1.79 -19.26
C ALA A 364 -10.41 1.95 -19.41
N ILE A 365 -9.82 1.33 -20.45
CA ILE A 365 -8.38 1.48 -20.75
C ILE A 365 -8.03 2.92 -21.12
N LEU A 366 -8.85 3.58 -21.97
CA LEU A 366 -8.66 5.00 -22.32
C LEU A 366 -8.75 5.89 -21.09
N MET A 367 -9.73 5.65 -20.21
CA MET A 367 -9.83 6.36 -18.94
C MET A 367 -8.56 6.13 -18.09
N LEU A 368 -8.09 4.90 -17.96
CA LEU A 368 -6.88 4.57 -17.19
C LEU A 368 -5.64 5.24 -17.79
N LEU A 369 -5.53 5.31 -19.12
CA LEU A 369 -4.44 5.99 -19.81
C LEU A 369 -4.43 7.48 -19.50
N VAL A 370 -5.58 8.15 -19.61
CA VAL A 370 -5.71 9.58 -19.23
C VAL A 370 -5.34 9.80 -17.76
N LEU A 371 -5.82 8.96 -16.85
CA LEU A 371 -5.50 9.04 -15.43
C LEU A 371 -4.00 8.82 -15.16
N THR A 372 -3.34 7.92 -15.92
CA THR A 372 -1.89 7.68 -15.81
C THR A 372 -1.10 8.90 -16.31
N ILE A 373 -1.57 9.59 -17.34
CA ILE A 373 -0.97 10.85 -17.81
C ILE A 373 -1.15 11.96 -16.76
N ILE A 374 -2.34 12.09 -16.19
CA ILE A 374 -2.60 13.04 -15.08
C ILE A 374 -1.68 12.73 -13.88
N MET A 375 -1.48 11.47 -13.54
CA MET A 375 -0.54 11.02 -12.52
C MET A 375 0.88 11.49 -12.83
N ALA A 376 1.34 11.37 -14.07
CA ALA A 376 2.66 11.84 -14.51
C ALA A 376 2.81 13.37 -14.33
N ILE A 377 1.80 14.14 -14.72
CA ILE A 377 1.79 15.60 -14.55
C ILE A 377 1.83 15.96 -13.05
N ALA A 378 1.04 15.28 -12.23
CA ALA A 378 1.01 15.50 -10.78
C ALA A 378 2.37 15.17 -10.14
N LEU A 379 3.00 14.06 -10.50
CA LEU A 379 4.35 13.69 -10.06
C LEU A 379 5.38 14.76 -10.44
N TYR A 380 5.32 15.26 -11.68
CA TYR A 380 6.22 16.32 -12.13
C TYR A 380 6.05 17.62 -11.30
N GLN A 381 4.82 17.97 -10.91
CA GLN A 381 4.59 19.11 -10.01
C GLN A 381 5.19 18.88 -8.61
N VAL A 382 5.08 17.68 -8.07
CA VAL A 382 5.71 17.29 -6.78
C VAL A 382 7.23 17.46 -6.83
N GLU A 383 7.86 17.12 -7.95
CA GLU A 383 9.31 17.23 -8.13
C GLU A 383 9.83 18.66 -8.40
N LYS A 384 8.94 19.63 -8.64
CA LYS A 384 9.34 21.04 -8.85
C LYS A 384 9.78 21.76 -7.56
N VAL A 385 9.36 21.28 -6.41
CA VAL A 385 9.58 21.95 -5.12
C VAL A 385 10.37 21.05 -4.17
N ASP A 386 11.19 21.66 -3.32
CA ASP A 386 11.96 20.94 -2.31
C ASP A 386 11.08 20.59 -1.11
N HIS A 387 10.19 21.49 -0.70
CA HIS A 387 9.25 21.26 0.38
C HIS A 387 7.83 21.64 -0.05
N ILE A 388 6.88 20.78 0.33
CA ILE A 388 5.44 20.98 0.12
C ILE A 388 4.81 21.55 1.41
N LEU A 389 5.28 21.04 2.55
CA LEU A 389 4.88 21.48 3.91
C LEU A 389 6.09 21.76 4.79
#